data_ee7ee3ddce86b8457a075c4c8c2f509e
#
_entry.id   ee7ee3ddce86b8457a075c4c8c2f509e
#
_cell.length_a   1.000
_cell.length_b   1.000
_cell.length_c   1.000
_cell.angle_alpha   90.00
_cell.angle_beta   90.00
_cell.angle_gamma   90.00
#
_symmetry.space_group_name_H-M   'P 1'
#
loop_
_entity.id
_entity.type
_entity.pdbx_description
1 polymer ?
#
loop_
_entity_poly.entity_id
_entity_poly.type
_entity_poly.pdbx_seq_one_letter_code
_entity_poly.pdbx_strand_id
1 'polypeptide(L)'
;MHPEKYSVRGVKGGKEKMGYEYRRNEAIIRSKTREFFGVGTVVTATSYLVPVVDFMLIGILLGADAVAAAGLGDSFVDIAELPGFVLSAGGPVAVGILLGRRKRRLADGAFTLSFLLALIGGLLAWCLLPFCGYFSGILSNNGAITDDVARYAFFTLLSTPFVGVNLVLSGFAIVDNRSKLAMGSVIAANGVNIILDVVFMKFLRMGVAGAAAASLLGNAAGILVALPYLFSKKRTFRFVLRREDIREAWRELASSSSSFATDKISRIISGLIVNLLLMYFVGNMGVALYAVYGQLRSILRILAGGALQTISTLGGMLYGERDFYGLQRMFSLLAKYTYAIVAVIVAGLFVFSAAFLNSYGMTPDADTVMAFRIMLFSLPFLWLNDLLARFYTSVQRQRLSVLLLTLQNVVFKILFLLLCVAAISQLHWSSIPAVACWCLSVELLTPVATLLWEKRTYHNIAILGLEDQTERTCHTFSITGERENVADIHREIEQFCRQNGIPHNKGVFLAIALEEAVLNIIGHNDHVDMIDICLLLEEGDLIVRIRDNGAPFDPLAFVDDGDILQENNISLLERLTDQKAYTRIMNMNNTVLSIKLEGAQNE
;
A
#
# COMPACT_ATOMS: atom_id res chain seq x y z
N MET A 1 -24.56 18.87 15.64
CA MET A 1 -23.40 18.64 16.51
C MET A 1 -22.37 19.71 16.21
N HIS A 2 -22.01 20.53 17.20
CA HIS A 2 -21.20 21.74 17.04
C HIS A 2 -19.79 21.47 16.47
N PRO A 3 -19.25 22.36 15.61
CA PRO A 3 -17.86 22.30 15.15
C PRO A 3 -16.92 22.83 16.22
N GLU A 4 -15.94 22.03 16.61
CA GLU A 4 -14.86 22.45 17.51
C GLU A 4 -13.94 23.47 16.82
N LYS A 5 -13.79 24.62 17.45
CA LYS A 5 -12.85 25.69 17.11
C LYS A 5 -11.45 25.29 17.58
N TYR A 6 -10.52 25.10 16.64
CA TYR A 6 -9.10 25.06 16.96
C TYR A 6 -8.45 26.42 16.70
N SER A 7 -8.11 27.11 17.76
CA SER A 7 -7.36 28.35 17.77
C SER A 7 -5.85 28.02 17.84
N VAL A 8 -5.10 28.41 16.82
CA VAL A 8 -3.62 28.36 16.85
C VAL A 8 -3.13 29.74 17.29
N ARG A 9 -2.55 29.82 18.49
CA ARG A 9 -1.85 31.00 19.01
C ARG A 9 -0.53 31.23 18.28
N GLY A 10 -0.34 32.45 17.81
CA GLY A 10 0.73 32.88 16.94
C GLY A 10 2.12 32.96 17.56
N VAL A 11 3.09 32.87 16.70
CA VAL A 11 4.50 33.25 16.91
C VAL A 11 4.68 34.68 16.41
N LYS A 12 5.26 35.54 17.26
CA LYS A 12 5.55 36.95 16.99
C LYS A 12 6.65 37.12 15.93
N GLY A 13 6.34 37.86 14.88
CA GLY A 13 7.31 38.33 13.90
C GLY A 13 6.60 39.03 12.73
N GLY A 14 6.46 40.35 12.83
CA GLY A 14 5.70 41.33 12.06
C GLY A 14 5.45 41.08 10.58
N LYS A 15 4.22 40.77 10.31
CA LYS A 15 3.28 41.18 9.26
C LYS A 15 1.99 40.49 9.63
N GLU A 16 0.96 41.26 9.92
CA GLU A 16 -0.40 40.74 10.13
C GLU A 16 -0.86 40.05 8.84
N LYS A 17 -0.63 38.73 8.77
CA LYS A 17 -1.41 37.86 7.89
C LYS A 17 -2.72 37.63 8.63
N MET A 18 -3.81 38.29 8.21
CA MET A 18 -5.16 37.97 8.62
C MET A 18 -5.37 36.47 8.46
N GLY A 19 -5.45 35.77 9.59
CA GLY A 19 -5.67 34.33 9.62
C GLY A 19 -7.10 34.02 9.19
N TYR A 20 -7.25 33.61 7.95
CA TYR A 20 -8.47 32.95 7.49
C TYR A 20 -8.46 31.51 7.98
N GLU A 21 -9.50 31.15 8.74
CA GLU A 21 -9.78 29.79 9.17
C GLU A 21 -10.22 29.01 7.93
N TYR A 22 -9.28 28.31 7.29
CA TYR A 22 -9.56 27.43 6.15
C TYR A 22 -10.47 26.28 6.66
N ARG A 23 -11.74 26.30 6.28
CA ARG A 23 -12.61 25.12 6.40
C ARG A 23 -12.14 24.07 5.40
N ARG A 24 -11.12 23.33 5.77
CA ARG A 24 -10.63 22.18 5.02
C ARG A 24 -11.53 20.99 5.32
N ASN A 25 -12.49 20.77 4.46
CA ASN A 25 -13.38 19.62 4.59
C ASN A 25 -12.82 18.47 3.73
N GLU A 26 -12.51 17.34 4.35
CA GLU A 26 -11.81 16.20 3.74
C GLU A 26 -12.70 14.96 3.75
N ALA A 27 -14.00 15.16 3.62
CA ALA A 27 -14.97 14.09 3.78
C ALA A 27 -14.73 12.94 2.80
N ILE A 28 -14.44 13.23 1.53
CA ILE A 28 -14.21 12.20 0.50
C ILE A 28 -12.92 11.43 0.79
N ILE A 29 -11.80 12.12 1.04
CA ILE A 29 -10.51 11.47 1.36
C ILE A 29 -10.64 10.60 2.61
N ARG A 30 -11.31 11.10 3.65
CA ARG A 30 -11.53 10.35 4.89
C ARG A 30 -12.40 9.11 4.67
N SER A 31 -13.46 9.23 3.89
CA SER A 31 -14.35 8.11 3.53
C SER A 31 -13.58 7.06 2.73
N LYS A 32 -12.87 7.49 1.70
CA LYS A 32 -12.05 6.59 0.86
C LYS A 32 -10.92 5.93 1.63
N THR A 33 -10.22 6.67 2.48
CA THR A 33 -9.17 6.10 3.35
C THR A 33 -9.73 4.98 4.22
N ARG A 34 -10.92 5.13 4.80
CA ARG A 34 -11.56 4.08 5.60
C ARG A 34 -11.99 2.88 4.76
N GLU A 35 -12.57 3.13 3.58
CA GLU A 35 -12.99 2.07 2.65
C GLU A 35 -11.80 1.21 2.25
N PHE A 36 -10.71 1.84 1.75
CA PHE A 36 -9.51 1.12 1.32
C PHE A 36 -8.79 0.44 2.48
N PHE A 37 -8.73 1.08 3.65
CA PHE A 37 -8.17 0.47 4.86
C PHE A 37 -8.92 -0.80 5.25
N GLY A 38 -10.25 -0.76 5.29
CA GLY A 38 -11.06 -1.93 5.63
C GLY A 38 -10.87 -3.08 4.64
N VAL A 39 -11.00 -2.80 3.34
CA VAL A 39 -10.81 -3.79 2.27
C VAL A 39 -9.38 -4.35 2.29
N GLY A 40 -8.40 -3.46 2.36
CA GLY A 40 -6.98 -3.84 2.40
C GLY A 40 -6.65 -4.70 3.61
N THR A 41 -7.26 -4.43 4.79
CA THR A 41 -7.08 -5.24 5.99
C THR A 41 -7.62 -6.64 5.80
N VAL A 42 -8.81 -6.80 5.22
CA VAL A 42 -9.38 -8.14 4.93
C VAL A 42 -8.47 -8.92 3.98
N VAL A 43 -8.04 -8.29 2.88
CA VAL A 43 -7.15 -8.93 1.90
C VAL A 43 -5.82 -9.33 2.53
N THR A 44 -5.21 -8.44 3.30
CA THR A 44 -3.92 -8.70 3.97
C THR A 44 -4.06 -9.76 5.07
N ALA A 45 -5.11 -9.66 5.89
CA ALA A 45 -5.39 -10.64 6.93
C ALA A 45 -5.53 -12.06 6.36
N THR A 46 -6.29 -12.20 5.29
CA THR A 46 -6.49 -13.50 4.63
C THR A 46 -5.15 -14.05 4.10
N SER A 47 -4.30 -13.19 3.52
CA SER A 47 -3.00 -13.60 2.98
C SER A 47 -1.99 -14.08 4.04
N TYR A 48 -2.09 -13.58 5.28
CA TYR A 48 -1.20 -14.00 6.37
C TYR A 48 -1.79 -15.11 7.24
N LEU A 49 -3.12 -15.23 7.31
CA LEU A 49 -3.79 -16.23 8.14
C LEU A 49 -3.74 -17.63 7.51
N VAL A 50 -3.88 -17.71 6.19
CA VAL A 50 -3.97 -18.99 5.49
C VAL A 50 -2.72 -19.85 5.63
N PRO A 51 -1.49 -19.35 5.42
CA PRO A 51 -0.30 -20.14 5.68
C PRO A 51 -0.23 -20.70 7.11
N VAL A 52 -0.74 -19.97 8.11
CA VAL A 52 -0.81 -20.47 9.49
C VAL A 52 -1.77 -21.65 9.60
N VAL A 53 -2.94 -21.55 8.95
CA VAL A 53 -3.93 -22.64 8.92
C VAL A 53 -3.39 -23.86 8.18
N ASP A 54 -2.72 -23.68 7.06
CA ASP A 54 -2.10 -24.76 6.26
C ASP A 54 -1.07 -25.53 7.10
N PHE A 55 -0.14 -24.84 7.76
CA PHE A 55 0.84 -25.46 8.64
C PHE A 55 0.19 -26.17 9.83
N MET A 56 -0.87 -25.61 10.39
CA MET A 56 -1.62 -26.24 11.47
C MET A 56 -2.32 -27.53 10.99
N LEU A 57 -2.91 -27.52 9.81
CA LEU A 57 -3.54 -28.70 9.20
C LEU A 57 -2.50 -29.78 8.88
N ILE A 58 -1.35 -29.41 8.34
CA ILE A 58 -0.22 -30.34 8.09
C ILE A 58 0.20 -31.00 9.41
N GLY A 59 0.37 -30.21 10.47
CA GLY A 59 0.78 -30.72 11.80
C GLY A 59 -0.24 -31.68 12.40
N ILE A 60 -1.53 -31.33 12.34
CA ILE A 60 -2.63 -32.16 12.90
C ILE A 60 -2.82 -33.45 12.10
N LEU A 61 -2.73 -33.39 10.76
CA LEU A 61 -3.08 -34.52 9.89
C LEU A 61 -1.90 -35.43 9.60
N LEU A 62 -0.67 -34.89 9.51
CA LEU A 62 0.51 -35.62 9.02
C LEU A 62 1.66 -35.70 10.05
N GLY A 63 1.64 -34.86 11.08
CA GLY A 63 2.63 -34.88 12.16
C GLY A 63 3.84 -33.97 11.94
N ALA A 64 4.80 -34.02 12.89
CA ALA A 64 5.92 -33.09 12.98
C ALA A 64 6.91 -33.17 11.80
N ASP A 65 7.18 -34.36 11.27
CA ASP A 65 8.09 -34.55 10.14
C ASP A 65 7.55 -33.85 8.86
N ALA A 66 6.24 -33.90 8.67
CA ALA A 66 5.56 -33.23 7.57
C ALA A 66 5.62 -31.70 7.71
N VAL A 67 5.50 -31.17 8.94
CA VAL A 67 5.68 -29.74 9.22
C VAL A 67 7.12 -29.31 8.91
N ALA A 68 8.10 -30.13 9.30
CA ALA A 68 9.50 -29.86 8.98
C ALA A 68 9.74 -29.86 7.46
N ALA A 69 9.17 -30.81 6.73
CA ALA A 69 9.26 -30.90 5.27
C ALA A 69 8.62 -29.66 4.59
N ALA A 70 7.44 -29.24 5.02
CA ALA A 70 6.78 -28.03 4.52
C ALA A 70 7.61 -26.78 4.83
N GLY A 71 8.16 -26.66 6.05
CA GLY A 71 9.00 -25.52 6.45
C GLY A 71 10.27 -25.39 5.62
N LEU A 72 10.93 -26.49 5.27
CA LEU A 72 12.05 -26.47 4.33
C LEU A 72 11.58 -26.10 2.91
N GLY A 73 10.40 -26.57 2.51
CA GLY A 73 9.79 -26.28 1.23
C GLY A 73 9.37 -24.81 1.05
N ASP A 74 9.09 -24.09 2.14
CA ASP A 74 8.72 -22.66 2.10
C ASP A 74 9.80 -21.77 1.48
N SER A 75 11.07 -22.19 1.52
CA SER A 75 12.14 -21.47 0.83
C SER A 75 11.91 -21.41 -0.69
N PHE A 76 11.27 -22.44 -1.27
CA PHE A 76 10.86 -22.42 -2.69
C PHE A 76 9.65 -21.52 -2.92
N VAL A 77 8.71 -21.46 -1.97
CA VAL A 77 7.56 -20.56 -2.03
C VAL A 77 8.02 -19.11 -2.13
N ASP A 78 8.95 -18.70 -1.26
CA ASP A 78 9.48 -17.34 -1.23
C ASP A 78 10.12 -16.91 -2.55
N ILE A 79 10.88 -17.80 -3.18
CA ILE A 79 11.51 -17.55 -4.49
C ILE A 79 10.45 -17.52 -5.59
N ALA A 80 9.53 -18.48 -5.56
CA ALA A 80 8.47 -18.63 -6.54
C ALA A 80 7.51 -17.43 -6.58
N GLU A 81 7.14 -16.91 -5.43
CA GLU A 81 6.23 -15.77 -5.30
C GLU A 81 6.87 -14.41 -5.63
N LEU A 82 8.21 -14.31 -5.67
CA LEU A 82 8.91 -13.03 -5.79
C LEU A 82 8.40 -12.15 -6.93
N PRO A 83 8.26 -12.63 -8.20
CA PRO A 83 7.77 -11.79 -9.29
C PRO A 83 6.33 -11.30 -9.06
N GLY A 84 5.45 -12.21 -8.67
CA GLY A 84 4.04 -11.91 -8.40
C GLY A 84 3.88 -10.90 -7.27
N PHE A 85 4.57 -11.10 -6.16
CA PHE A 85 4.55 -10.21 -5.00
C PHE A 85 5.03 -8.79 -5.35
N VAL A 86 6.19 -8.68 -6.03
CA VAL A 86 6.79 -7.39 -6.40
C VAL A 86 5.87 -6.60 -7.34
N LEU A 87 5.28 -7.27 -8.31
CA LEU A 87 4.43 -6.62 -9.33
C LEU A 87 3.01 -6.34 -8.83
N SER A 88 2.46 -7.18 -7.96
CA SER A 88 1.15 -6.94 -7.33
C SER A 88 1.16 -5.76 -6.36
N ALA A 89 2.32 -5.45 -5.78
CA ALA A 89 2.48 -4.34 -4.86
C ALA A 89 2.97 -3.05 -5.55
N GLY A 90 3.98 -3.16 -6.43
CA GLY A 90 4.56 -2.01 -7.16
C GLY A 90 3.71 -1.52 -8.31
N GLY A 91 3.00 -2.43 -9.00
CA GLY A 91 2.11 -2.11 -10.11
C GLY A 91 0.99 -1.12 -9.76
N PRO A 92 0.20 -1.37 -8.71
CA PRO A 92 -0.80 -0.43 -8.21
C PRO A 92 -0.26 0.95 -7.88
N VAL A 93 0.94 1.05 -7.29
CA VAL A 93 1.59 2.35 -7.03
C VAL A 93 1.92 3.07 -8.34
N ALA A 94 2.57 2.38 -9.27
CA ALA A 94 2.93 2.95 -10.57
C ALA A 94 1.69 3.45 -11.33
N VAL A 95 0.64 2.64 -11.36
CA VAL A 95 -0.61 2.99 -12.03
C VAL A 95 -1.32 4.14 -11.32
N GLY A 96 -1.35 4.15 -9.98
CA GLY A 96 -1.92 5.25 -9.21
C GLY A 96 -1.26 6.59 -9.57
N ILE A 97 0.08 6.63 -9.60
CA ILE A 97 0.85 7.81 -9.99
C ILE A 97 0.57 8.22 -11.45
N LEU A 98 0.55 7.27 -12.39
CA LEU A 98 0.30 7.55 -13.80
C LEU A 98 -1.12 8.05 -14.06
N LEU A 99 -2.12 7.48 -13.37
CA LEU A 99 -3.51 7.95 -13.43
C LEU A 99 -3.65 9.36 -12.82
N GLY A 100 -3.01 9.60 -11.67
CA GLY A 100 -2.98 10.92 -11.06
C GLY A 100 -2.35 11.98 -11.98
N ARG A 101 -1.32 11.59 -12.77
CA ARG A 101 -0.71 12.42 -13.83
C ARG A 101 -1.49 12.45 -15.15
N ARG A 102 -2.68 11.85 -15.22
CA ARG A 102 -3.53 11.74 -16.40
C ARG A 102 -2.91 10.99 -17.59
N LYS A 103 -1.87 10.18 -17.37
CA LYS A 103 -1.19 9.38 -18.38
C LYS A 103 -1.84 7.99 -18.51
N ARG A 104 -3.13 7.93 -18.88
CA ARG A 104 -3.92 6.69 -18.91
C ARG A 104 -3.30 5.58 -19.77
N ARG A 105 -2.76 5.91 -20.95
CA ARG A 105 -2.12 4.91 -21.84
C ARG A 105 -0.92 4.24 -21.18
N LEU A 106 -0.13 5.00 -20.41
CA LEU A 106 1.01 4.46 -19.67
C LEU A 106 0.55 3.60 -18.48
N ALA A 107 -0.56 3.96 -17.83
CA ALA A 107 -1.17 3.13 -16.79
C ALA A 107 -1.63 1.77 -17.36
N ASP A 108 -2.24 1.75 -18.55
CA ASP A 108 -2.59 0.53 -19.28
C ASP A 108 -1.33 -0.30 -19.63
N GLY A 109 -0.24 0.37 -20.02
CA GLY A 109 1.05 -0.26 -20.26
C GLY A 109 1.64 -0.89 -18.99
N ALA A 110 1.58 -0.20 -17.85
CA ALA A 110 2.06 -0.71 -16.56
C ALA A 110 1.24 -1.92 -16.08
N PHE A 111 -0.09 -1.90 -16.27
CA PHE A 111 -0.94 -3.08 -16.03
C PHE A 111 -0.52 -4.27 -16.89
N THR A 112 -0.36 -4.04 -18.20
CA THR A 112 0.03 -5.07 -19.16
C THR A 112 1.38 -5.70 -18.81
N LEU A 113 2.37 -4.86 -18.48
CA LEU A 113 3.69 -5.31 -18.05
C LEU A 113 3.63 -6.10 -16.75
N SER A 114 2.90 -5.64 -15.74
CA SER A 114 2.76 -6.33 -14.46
C SER A 114 2.17 -7.73 -14.65
N PHE A 115 1.12 -7.83 -15.47
CA PHE A 115 0.49 -9.12 -15.78
C PHE A 115 1.43 -10.08 -16.54
N LEU A 116 2.06 -9.58 -17.61
CA LEU A 116 2.95 -10.41 -18.44
C LEU A 116 4.20 -10.84 -17.69
N LEU A 117 4.82 -9.94 -16.91
CA LEU A 117 6.02 -10.26 -16.14
C LEU A 117 5.73 -11.23 -14.99
N ALA A 118 4.56 -11.13 -14.34
CA ALA A 118 4.16 -12.10 -13.34
C ALA A 118 3.93 -13.48 -13.95
N LEU A 119 3.27 -13.56 -15.11
CA LEU A 119 3.05 -14.79 -15.85
C LEU A 119 4.37 -15.40 -16.34
N ILE A 120 5.21 -14.62 -17.03
CA ILE A 120 6.50 -15.06 -17.56
C ILE A 120 7.44 -15.47 -16.41
N GLY A 121 7.52 -14.68 -15.34
CA GLY A 121 8.32 -15.01 -14.15
C GLY A 121 7.89 -16.34 -13.51
N GLY A 122 6.56 -16.55 -13.41
CA GLY A 122 6.00 -17.82 -12.95
C GLY A 122 6.34 -19.00 -13.88
N LEU A 123 6.23 -18.80 -15.18
CA LEU A 123 6.59 -19.85 -16.16
C LEU A 123 8.10 -20.14 -16.16
N LEU A 124 8.94 -19.12 -15.97
CA LEU A 124 10.38 -19.32 -15.84
C LEU A 124 10.75 -20.12 -14.58
N ALA A 125 9.98 -19.99 -13.50
CA ALA A 125 10.17 -20.81 -12.31
C ALA A 125 9.98 -22.31 -12.59
N TRP A 126 9.22 -22.71 -13.62
CA TRP A 126 9.09 -24.10 -14.05
C TRP A 126 10.41 -24.71 -14.55
N CYS A 127 11.36 -23.87 -15.00
CA CYS A 127 12.72 -24.36 -15.32
C CYS A 127 13.43 -24.96 -14.10
N LEU A 128 12.98 -24.66 -12.87
CA LEU A 128 13.53 -25.23 -11.64
C LEU A 128 12.90 -26.60 -11.27
N LEU A 129 11.77 -26.98 -11.89
CA LEU A 129 11.08 -28.25 -11.59
C LEU A 129 11.99 -29.49 -11.69
N PRO A 130 12.84 -29.65 -12.72
CA PRO A 130 13.74 -30.82 -12.80
C PRO A 130 14.76 -30.88 -11.67
N PHE A 131 15.05 -29.77 -11.01
CA PHE A 131 16.06 -29.66 -9.96
C PHE A 131 15.49 -29.75 -8.55
N CYS A 132 14.18 -29.95 -8.37
CA CYS A 132 13.54 -30.04 -7.05
C CYS A 132 14.19 -31.07 -6.15
N GLY A 133 14.44 -32.28 -6.64
CA GLY A 133 15.10 -33.34 -5.87
C GLY A 133 16.53 -32.98 -5.43
N TYR A 134 17.30 -32.33 -6.30
CA TYR A 134 18.67 -31.90 -5.98
C TYR A 134 18.69 -30.84 -4.88
N PHE A 135 17.90 -29.78 -5.01
CA PHE A 135 17.81 -28.71 -3.99
C PHE A 135 17.21 -29.23 -2.68
N SER A 136 16.22 -30.10 -2.75
CA SER A 136 15.61 -30.69 -1.55
C SER A 136 16.62 -31.58 -0.80
N GLY A 137 17.46 -32.32 -1.51
CA GLY A 137 18.55 -33.09 -0.92
C GLY A 137 19.55 -32.21 -0.14
N ILE A 138 19.91 -31.06 -0.70
CA ILE A 138 20.77 -30.07 -0.01
C ILE A 138 20.09 -29.53 1.24
N LEU A 139 18.81 -29.11 1.14
CA LEU A 139 18.09 -28.48 2.25
C LEU A 139 17.79 -29.45 3.40
N SER A 140 17.48 -30.70 3.09
CA SER A 140 17.18 -31.75 4.07
C SER A 140 18.41 -32.57 4.50
N ASN A 141 19.61 -32.21 4.01
CA ASN A 141 20.83 -32.95 4.24
C ASN A 141 20.68 -34.44 3.89
N ASN A 142 19.97 -34.77 2.79
CA ASN A 142 19.62 -36.12 2.34
C ASN A 142 18.98 -37.00 3.42
N GLY A 143 18.19 -36.35 4.32
CA GLY A 143 17.50 -37.04 5.39
C GLY A 143 16.20 -37.74 4.94
N ALA A 144 15.49 -38.37 5.90
CA ALA A 144 14.27 -39.17 5.63
C ALA A 144 13.14 -38.36 4.98
N ILE A 145 13.11 -37.04 5.17
CA ILE A 145 12.05 -36.15 4.65
C ILE A 145 12.33 -35.54 3.29
N THR A 146 13.46 -35.91 2.65
CA THR A 146 13.91 -35.33 1.35
C THR A 146 12.84 -35.47 0.26
N ASP A 147 12.22 -36.65 0.13
CA ASP A 147 11.19 -36.90 -0.88
C ASP A 147 9.92 -36.04 -0.64
N ASP A 148 9.55 -35.83 0.62
CA ASP A 148 8.41 -34.99 0.96
C ASP A 148 8.71 -33.51 0.63
N VAL A 149 9.90 -33.03 0.96
CA VAL A 149 10.36 -31.67 0.56
C VAL A 149 10.34 -31.51 -0.95
N ALA A 150 10.86 -32.53 -1.71
CA ALA A 150 10.91 -32.47 -3.16
C ALA A 150 9.52 -32.44 -3.81
N ARG A 151 8.59 -33.26 -3.31
CA ARG A 151 7.19 -33.27 -3.80
C ARG A 151 6.46 -31.96 -3.45
N TYR A 152 6.66 -31.43 -2.26
CA TYR A 152 6.10 -30.14 -1.85
C TYR A 152 6.63 -29.02 -2.76
N ALA A 153 7.96 -28.95 -2.95
CA ALA A 153 8.61 -27.98 -3.82
C ALA A 153 8.13 -28.06 -5.28
N PHE A 154 7.89 -29.28 -5.79
CA PHE A 154 7.39 -29.49 -7.15
C PHE A 154 6.01 -28.82 -7.36
N PHE A 155 5.03 -29.12 -6.51
CA PHE A 155 3.70 -28.51 -6.62
C PHE A 155 3.72 -27.01 -6.34
N THR A 156 4.56 -26.56 -5.44
CA THR A 156 4.76 -25.12 -5.16
C THR A 156 5.29 -24.38 -6.39
N LEU A 157 6.36 -24.89 -7.02
CA LEU A 157 6.88 -24.29 -8.26
C LEU A 157 5.87 -24.37 -9.41
N LEU A 158 5.09 -25.46 -9.48
CA LEU A 158 4.03 -25.58 -10.48
C LEU A 158 2.93 -24.51 -10.29
N SER A 159 2.65 -24.10 -9.04
CA SER A 159 1.65 -23.10 -8.71
C SER A 159 2.06 -21.65 -9.04
N THR A 160 3.36 -21.38 -9.27
CA THR A 160 3.92 -20.02 -9.39
C THR A 160 3.21 -19.09 -10.38
N PRO A 161 2.89 -19.52 -11.64
CA PRO A 161 2.20 -18.64 -12.58
C PRO A 161 0.80 -18.27 -12.09
N PHE A 162 0.13 -19.20 -11.42
CA PHE A 162 -1.22 -18.98 -10.88
C PHE A 162 -1.19 -18.00 -9.70
N VAL A 163 -0.25 -18.19 -8.77
CA VAL A 163 -0.03 -17.27 -7.64
C VAL A 163 0.27 -15.87 -8.15
N GLY A 164 1.24 -15.73 -9.06
CA GLY A 164 1.66 -14.44 -9.59
C GLY A 164 0.52 -13.70 -10.30
N VAL A 165 -0.23 -14.37 -11.14
CA VAL A 165 -1.37 -13.79 -11.87
C VAL A 165 -2.49 -13.43 -10.91
N ASN A 166 -2.83 -14.29 -9.93
CA ASN A 166 -3.88 -14.03 -8.95
C ASN A 166 -3.56 -12.79 -8.11
N LEU A 167 -2.33 -12.66 -7.62
CA LEU A 167 -1.87 -11.51 -6.85
C LEU A 167 -1.97 -10.21 -7.67
N VAL A 168 -1.50 -10.21 -8.92
CA VAL A 168 -1.55 -9.04 -9.79
C VAL A 168 -2.99 -8.64 -10.09
N LEU A 169 -3.85 -9.59 -10.48
CA LEU A 169 -5.26 -9.29 -10.78
C LEU A 169 -6.00 -8.72 -9.55
N SER A 170 -5.77 -9.29 -8.38
CA SER A 170 -6.36 -8.79 -7.12
C SER A 170 -5.89 -7.37 -6.79
N GLY A 171 -4.59 -7.09 -6.93
CA GLY A 171 -4.02 -5.77 -6.70
C GLY A 171 -4.62 -4.71 -7.63
N PHE A 172 -4.71 -5.00 -8.92
CA PHE A 172 -5.29 -4.06 -9.89
C PHE A 172 -6.81 -3.93 -9.79
N ALA A 173 -7.53 -4.98 -9.38
CA ALA A 173 -8.96 -4.88 -9.12
C ALA A 173 -9.28 -3.90 -7.97
N ILE A 174 -8.41 -3.79 -6.98
CA ILE A 174 -8.54 -2.79 -5.91
C ILE A 174 -8.40 -1.37 -6.49
N VAL A 175 -7.39 -1.11 -7.32
CA VAL A 175 -7.18 0.20 -7.97
C VAL A 175 -8.36 0.56 -8.88
N ASP A 176 -8.94 -0.43 -9.57
CA ASP A 176 -10.12 -0.26 -10.42
C ASP A 176 -11.44 -0.18 -9.62
N ASN A 177 -11.35 0.02 -8.31
CA ASN A 177 -12.48 0.08 -7.38
C ASN A 177 -13.41 -1.16 -7.43
N ARG A 178 -12.85 -2.31 -7.77
CA ARG A 178 -13.53 -3.61 -7.73
C ARG A 178 -13.10 -4.44 -6.54
N SER A 179 -13.03 -3.79 -5.39
CA SER A 179 -12.58 -4.38 -4.13
C SER A 179 -13.34 -5.65 -3.75
N LYS A 180 -14.66 -5.70 -4.05
CA LYS A 180 -15.47 -6.91 -3.83
C LYS A 180 -15.00 -8.09 -4.67
N LEU A 181 -14.55 -7.82 -5.90
CA LEU A 181 -14.00 -8.86 -6.77
C LEU A 181 -12.64 -9.33 -6.27
N ALA A 182 -11.76 -8.41 -5.88
CA ALA A 182 -10.48 -8.74 -5.28
C ALA A 182 -10.65 -9.60 -4.01
N MET A 183 -11.53 -9.19 -3.10
CA MET A 183 -11.87 -9.97 -1.91
C MET A 183 -12.43 -11.34 -2.27
N GLY A 184 -13.39 -11.42 -3.21
CA GLY A 184 -13.97 -12.66 -3.68
C GLY A 184 -12.94 -13.62 -4.26
N SER A 185 -11.98 -13.12 -5.05
CA SER A 185 -10.87 -13.90 -5.62
C SER A 185 -9.98 -14.48 -4.51
N VAL A 186 -9.57 -13.66 -3.53
CA VAL A 186 -8.74 -14.10 -2.41
C VAL A 186 -9.47 -15.09 -1.49
N ILE A 187 -10.74 -14.82 -1.17
CA ILE A 187 -11.57 -15.73 -0.35
C ILE A 187 -11.78 -17.06 -1.07
N ALA A 188 -12.05 -17.06 -2.38
CA ALA A 188 -12.19 -18.28 -3.16
C ALA A 188 -10.89 -19.08 -3.21
N ALA A 189 -9.76 -18.40 -3.47
CA ALA A 189 -8.45 -19.05 -3.48
C ALA A 189 -8.17 -19.76 -2.16
N ASN A 190 -8.34 -19.05 -1.06
CA ASN A 190 -8.02 -19.55 0.27
C ASN A 190 -9.06 -20.58 0.78
N GLY A 191 -10.34 -20.38 0.48
CA GLY A 191 -11.39 -21.32 0.85
C GLY A 191 -11.24 -22.65 0.13
N VAL A 192 -10.96 -22.63 -1.17
CA VAL A 192 -10.69 -23.86 -1.96
C VAL A 192 -9.42 -24.54 -1.47
N ASN A 193 -8.35 -23.77 -1.19
CA ASN A 193 -7.10 -24.30 -0.64
C ASN A 193 -7.38 -25.08 0.67
N ILE A 194 -7.98 -24.46 1.69
CA ILE A 194 -8.24 -25.11 2.99
C ILE A 194 -9.11 -26.37 2.84
N ILE A 195 -10.14 -26.33 1.98
CA ILE A 195 -10.99 -27.50 1.72
C ILE A 195 -10.17 -28.63 1.08
N LEU A 196 -9.36 -28.29 0.05
CA LEU A 196 -8.57 -29.27 -0.66
C LEU A 196 -7.39 -29.79 0.15
N ASP A 197 -6.85 -29.03 1.11
CA ASP A 197 -5.85 -29.52 2.06
C ASP A 197 -6.36 -30.74 2.81
N VAL A 198 -7.55 -30.63 3.38
CA VAL A 198 -8.17 -31.75 4.09
C VAL A 198 -8.43 -32.92 3.13
N VAL A 199 -8.94 -32.66 1.93
CA VAL A 199 -9.24 -33.70 0.93
C VAL A 199 -7.96 -34.42 0.49
N PHE A 200 -6.92 -33.68 0.13
CA PHE A 200 -5.69 -34.26 -0.44
C PHE A 200 -4.83 -34.93 0.63
N MET A 201 -4.70 -34.33 1.81
CA MET A 201 -3.89 -34.91 2.88
C MET A 201 -4.60 -36.12 3.55
N LYS A 202 -5.89 -35.99 3.86
CA LYS A 202 -6.62 -37.01 4.66
C LYS A 202 -7.24 -38.12 3.79
N PHE A 203 -7.96 -37.74 2.71
CA PHE A 203 -8.71 -38.72 1.90
C PHE A 203 -7.87 -39.31 0.76
N LEU A 204 -7.11 -38.47 0.02
CA LEU A 204 -6.24 -38.92 -1.07
C LEU A 204 -4.84 -39.35 -0.60
N ARG A 205 -4.49 -39.12 0.67
CA ARG A 205 -3.23 -39.51 1.30
C ARG A 205 -1.97 -39.05 0.52
N MET A 206 -2.05 -37.85 -0.08
CA MET A 206 -0.94 -37.28 -0.85
C MET A 206 0.21 -36.77 0.03
N GLY A 207 0.09 -36.86 1.37
CA GLY A 207 1.08 -36.30 2.27
C GLY A 207 1.20 -34.78 2.15
N VAL A 208 2.39 -34.25 2.38
CA VAL A 208 2.68 -32.81 2.33
C VAL A 208 2.48 -32.22 0.93
N ALA A 209 2.70 -33.03 -0.11
CA ALA A 209 2.45 -32.65 -1.51
C ALA A 209 0.97 -32.25 -1.74
N GLY A 210 0.04 -32.83 -0.95
CA GLY A 210 -1.38 -32.49 -0.99
C GLY A 210 -1.64 -31.03 -0.65
N ALA A 211 -0.97 -30.47 0.36
CA ALA A 211 -1.10 -29.06 0.74
C ALA A 211 -0.61 -28.14 -0.38
N ALA A 212 0.54 -28.43 -0.98
CA ALA A 212 1.05 -27.64 -2.10
C ALA A 212 0.15 -27.73 -3.35
N ALA A 213 -0.42 -28.91 -3.64
CA ALA A 213 -1.39 -29.11 -4.72
C ALA A 213 -2.71 -28.37 -4.46
N ALA A 214 -3.18 -28.32 -3.20
CA ALA A 214 -4.35 -27.55 -2.80
C ALA A 214 -4.13 -26.04 -3.00
N SER A 215 -2.95 -25.54 -2.68
CA SER A 215 -2.57 -24.14 -2.93
C SER A 215 -2.57 -23.80 -4.43
N LEU A 216 -2.11 -24.71 -5.29
CA LEU A 216 -2.17 -24.55 -6.75
C LEU A 216 -3.63 -24.40 -7.22
N LEU A 217 -4.49 -25.31 -6.84
CA LEU A 217 -5.90 -25.29 -7.26
C LEU A 217 -6.68 -24.13 -6.61
N GLY A 218 -6.33 -23.76 -5.38
CA GLY A 218 -6.87 -22.60 -4.71
C GLY A 218 -6.57 -21.32 -5.52
N ASN A 219 -5.31 -21.09 -5.91
CA ASN A 219 -4.97 -19.94 -6.72
C ASN A 219 -5.64 -19.97 -8.11
N ALA A 220 -5.76 -21.14 -8.74
CA ALA A 220 -6.52 -21.30 -9.97
C ALA A 220 -8.01 -20.92 -9.79
N ALA A 221 -8.63 -21.29 -8.68
CA ALA A 221 -10.00 -20.90 -8.35
C ALA A 221 -10.12 -19.38 -8.14
N GLY A 222 -9.14 -18.76 -7.48
CA GLY A 222 -9.08 -17.30 -7.35
C GLY A 222 -9.04 -16.59 -8.71
N ILE A 223 -8.21 -17.08 -9.63
CA ILE A 223 -8.16 -16.56 -11.01
C ILE A 223 -9.50 -16.71 -11.71
N LEU A 224 -10.18 -17.86 -11.58
CA LEU A 224 -11.51 -18.08 -12.19
C LEU A 224 -12.54 -17.05 -11.72
N VAL A 225 -12.51 -16.68 -10.43
CA VAL A 225 -13.36 -15.60 -9.89
C VAL A 225 -12.96 -14.23 -10.46
N ALA A 226 -11.66 -13.97 -10.64
CA ALA A 226 -11.17 -12.72 -11.21
C ALA A 226 -11.29 -12.64 -12.75
N LEU A 227 -11.45 -13.78 -13.44
CA LEU A 227 -11.47 -13.86 -14.90
C LEU A 227 -12.53 -12.97 -15.58
N PRO A 228 -13.78 -12.84 -15.08
CA PRO A 228 -14.78 -11.95 -15.64
C PRO A 228 -14.32 -10.49 -15.70
N TYR A 229 -13.41 -10.08 -14.82
CA TYR A 229 -12.82 -8.75 -14.86
C TYR A 229 -12.03 -8.51 -16.15
N LEU A 230 -11.25 -9.47 -16.61
CA LEU A 230 -10.45 -9.35 -17.82
C LEU A 230 -11.30 -9.19 -19.09
N PHE A 231 -12.50 -9.74 -19.10
CA PHE A 231 -13.45 -9.65 -20.23
C PHE A 231 -14.47 -8.52 -20.08
N SER A 232 -14.53 -7.84 -18.93
CA SER A 232 -15.48 -6.77 -18.68
C SER A 232 -15.19 -5.54 -19.53
N LYS A 233 -16.19 -5.06 -20.29
CA LYS A 233 -16.11 -3.77 -21.03
C LYS A 233 -16.01 -2.56 -20.07
N LYS A 234 -16.40 -2.72 -18.81
CA LYS A 234 -16.40 -1.67 -17.78
C LYS A 234 -15.08 -1.59 -17.01
N ARG A 235 -14.05 -2.36 -17.39
CA ARG A 235 -12.72 -2.28 -16.75
C ARG A 235 -12.01 -0.99 -17.15
N THR A 236 -11.29 -0.40 -16.22
CA THR A 236 -10.49 0.81 -16.47
C THR A 236 -9.25 0.47 -17.28
N PHE A 237 -8.56 -0.63 -16.93
CA PHE A 237 -7.29 -1.01 -17.56
C PHE A 237 -7.49 -1.89 -18.79
N ARG A 238 -6.74 -1.58 -19.86
CA ARG A 238 -6.74 -2.33 -21.11
C ARG A 238 -5.36 -2.89 -21.42
N PHE A 239 -5.30 -4.03 -22.09
CA PHE A 239 -4.02 -4.53 -22.59
C PHE A 239 -3.56 -3.65 -23.76
N VAL A 240 -2.32 -3.14 -23.65
CA VAL A 240 -1.66 -2.32 -24.65
C VAL A 240 -0.32 -2.96 -24.98
N LEU A 241 -0.06 -3.17 -26.27
CA LEU A 241 1.18 -3.79 -26.76
C LEU A 241 2.07 -2.83 -27.55
N ARG A 242 1.75 -1.52 -27.55
CA ARG A 242 2.55 -0.53 -28.26
C ARG A 242 3.88 -0.34 -27.56
N ARG A 243 4.97 -0.54 -28.27
CA ARG A 243 6.35 -0.60 -27.72
C ARG A 243 6.75 0.68 -27.00
N GLU A 244 6.33 1.84 -27.46
CA GLU A 244 6.64 3.14 -26.85
C GLU A 244 5.99 3.28 -25.47
N ASP A 245 4.68 2.97 -25.37
CA ASP A 245 3.92 3.03 -24.11
C ASP A 245 4.48 2.04 -23.08
N ILE A 246 4.88 0.84 -23.54
CA ILE A 246 5.50 -0.19 -22.70
C ILE A 246 6.86 0.26 -22.15
N ARG A 247 7.71 0.87 -22.98
CA ARG A 247 9.04 1.33 -22.55
C ARG A 247 8.98 2.45 -21.51
N GLU A 248 8.05 3.40 -21.68
CA GLU A 248 7.86 4.49 -20.71
C GLU A 248 7.21 3.97 -19.42
N ALA A 249 6.19 3.11 -19.53
CA ALA A 249 5.54 2.46 -18.40
C ALA A 249 6.51 1.59 -17.59
N TRP A 250 7.47 0.90 -18.24
CA TRP A 250 8.51 0.11 -17.56
C TRP A 250 9.31 0.93 -16.57
N ARG A 251 9.69 2.17 -16.93
CA ARG A 251 10.47 3.04 -16.05
C ARG A 251 9.74 3.33 -14.74
N GLU A 252 8.46 3.64 -14.81
CA GLU A 252 7.63 3.92 -13.63
C GLU A 252 7.39 2.64 -12.82
N LEU A 253 7.07 1.54 -13.50
CA LEU A 253 6.84 0.23 -12.87
C LEU A 253 8.09 -0.26 -12.14
N ALA A 254 9.25 -0.25 -12.80
CA ALA A 254 10.52 -0.68 -12.20
C ALA A 254 10.91 0.19 -11.00
N SER A 255 10.71 1.51 -11.10
CA SER A 255 10.94 2.43 -10.01
C SER A 255 10.05 2.11 -8.80
N SER A 256 8.74 2.05 -9.01
CA SER A 256 7.77 1.75 -7.94
C SER A 256 7.93 0.35 -7.36
N SER A 257 8.35 -0.63 -8.17
CA SER A 257 8.55 -2.01 -7.75
C SER A 257 9.87 -2.27 -7.01
N SER A 258 10.87 -1.38 -7.17
CA SER A 258 12.22 -1.57 -6.61
C SER A 258 12.22 -1.73 -5.09
N SER A 259 11.40 -0.94 -4.38
CA SER A 259 11.29 -1.03 -2.92
C SER A 259 10.72 -2.36 -2.46
N PHE A 260 9.73 -2.89 -3.18
CA PHE A 260 9.11 -4.19 -2.85
C PHE A 260 10.05 -5.35 -3.15
N ALA A 261 10.82 -5.26 -4.25
CA ALA A 261 11.85 -6.23 -4.56
C ALA A 261 12.96 -6.23 -3.49
N THR A 262 13.43 -5.04 -3.10
CA THR A 262 14.43 -4.90 -2.02
C THR A 262 13.92 -5.48 -0.71
N ASP A 263 12.67 -5.19 -0.32
CA ASP A 263 12.06 -5.72 0.90
C ASP A 263 12.04 -7.27 0.90
N LYS A 264 11.54 -7.90 -0.16
CA LYS A 264 11.43 -9.36 -0.23
C LYS A 264 12.81 -10.03 -0.29
N ILE A 265 13.70 -9.57 -1.19
CA ILE A 265 15.04 -10.14 -1.38
C ILE A 265 15.88 -9.96 -0.11
N SER A 266 15.91 -8.77 0.46
CA SER A 266 16.70 -8.51 1.67
C SER A 266 16.23 -9.33 2.88
N ARG A 267 14.93 -9.60 2.99
CA ARG A 267 14.40 -10.48 4.04
C ARG A 267 14.81 -11.93 3.87
N ILE A 268 14.78 -12.45 2.65
CA ILE A 268 15.22 -13.82 2.36
C ILE A 268 16.70 -13.98 2.74
N ILE A 269 17.56 -13.10 2.21
CA ILE A 269 19.02 -13.17 2.47
C ILE A 269 19.32 -12.98 3.96
N SER A 270 18.75 -11.95 4.58
CA SER A 270 19.03 -11.68 6.00
C SER A 270 18.49 -12.75 6.93
N GLY A 271 17.34 -13.35 6.59
CA GLY A 271 16.77 -14.45 7.37
C GLY A 271 17.72 -15.64 7.47
N LEU A 272 18.30 -16.04 6.35
CA LEU A 272 19.29 -17.12 6.32
C LEU A 272 20.53 -16.79 7.17
N ILE A 273 21.13 -15.61 6.99
CA ILE A 273 22.33 -15.18 7.73
C ILE A 273 22.04 -15.08 9.22
N VAL A 274 20.93 -14.47 9.61
CA VAL A 274 20.56 -14.27 11.01
C VAL A 274 20.32 -15.59 11.71
N ASN A 275 19.58 -16.51 11.09
CA ASN A 275 19.32 -17.82 11.69
C ASN A 275 20.62 -18.62 11.88
N LEU A 276 21.55 -18.59 10.91
CA LEU A 276 22.86 -19.22 11.05
C LEU A 276 23.67 -18.61 12.21
N LEU A 277 23.74 -17.28 12.30
CA LEU A 277 24.48 -16.61 13.37
C LEU A 277 23.85 -16.85 14.75
N LEU A 278 22.52 -16.76 14.86
CA LEU A 278 21.83 -17.02 16.12
C LEU A 278 22.02 -18.47 16.57
N MET A 279 21.92 -19.43 15.64
CA MET A 279 22.12 -20.84 15.95
C MET A 279 23.54 -21.11 16.48
N TYR A 280 24.55 -20.50 15.85
CA TYR A 280 25.94 -20.70 16.23
C TYR A 280 26.31 -20.05 17.57
N PHE A 281 25.85 -18.80 17.83
CA PHE A 281 26.30 -18.02 18.97
C PHE A 281 25.34 -18.03 20.18
N VAL A 282 24.02 -18.23 19.92
CA VAL A 282 22.98 -18.15 20.98
C VAL A 282 22.29 -19.50 21.17
N GLY A 283 22.30 -20.34 20.13
CA GLY A 283 21.66 -21.67 20.13
C GLY A 283 20.15 -21.62 19.84
N ASN A 284 19.48 -22.75 20.09
CA ASN A 284 18.08 -22.97 19.74
C ASN A 284 17.12 -21.93 20.32
N MET A 285 17.37 -21.46 21.56
CA MET A 285 16.50 -20.50 22.22
C MET A 285 16.53 -19.13 21.52
N GLY A 286 17.70 -18.69 21.02
CA GLY A 286 17.82 -17.45 20.27
C GLY A 286 17.06 -17.48 18.94
N VAL A 287 17.15 -18.61 18.24
CA VAL A 287 16.42 -18.83 16.99
C VAL A 287 14.90 -18.87 17.23
N ALA A 288 14.48 -19.58 18.30
CA ALA A 288 13.07 -19.66 18.67
C ALA A 288 12.48 -18.27 19.02
N LEU A 289 13.22 -17.49 19.82
CA LEU A 289 12.78 -16.13 20.20
C LEU A 289 12.69 -15.20 18.97
N TYR A 290 13.63 -15.31 18.02
CA TYR A 290 13.59 -14.56 16.77
C TYR A 290 12.42 -15.01 15.88
N ALA A 291 12.09 -16.29 15.83
CA ALA A 291 10.91 -16.82 15.14
C ALA A 291 9.61 -16.25 15.74
N VAL A 292 9.50 -16.21 17.08
CA VAL A 292 8.37 -15.56 17.78
C VAL A 292 8.29 -14.07 17.42
N TYR A 293 9.40 -13.37 17.30
CA TYR A 293 9.41 -11.98 16.82
C TYR A 293 8.87 -11.85 15.38
N GLY A 294 9.18 -12.80 14.51
CA GLY A 294 8.58 -12.88 13.17
C GLY A 294 7.06 -13.03 13.18
N GLN A 295 6.53 -13.83 14.12
CA GLN A 295 5.06 -13.98 14.29
C GLN A 295 4.40 -12.69 14.78
N LEU A 296 5.04 -11.92 15.66
CA LEU A 296 4.53 -10.60 16.06
C LEU A 296 4.38 -9.66 14.86
N ARG A 297 5.33 -9.68 13.93
CA ARG A 297 5.26 -8.92 12.68
C ARG A 297 4.09 -9.37 11.80
N SER A 298 3.81 -10.66 11.73
CA SER A 298 2.67 -11.21 10.99
C SER A 298 1.33 -10.78 11.61
N ILE A 299 1.22 -10.81 12.95
CA ILE A 299 0.03 -10.33 13.67
C ILE A 299 -0.24 -8.85 13.37
N LEU A 300 0.80 -8.00 13.37
CA LEU A 300 0.64 -6.60 12.99
C LEU A 300 0.11 -6.45 11.56
N ARG A 301 0.64 -7.21 10.62
CA ARG A 301 0.21 -7.18 9.21
C ARG A 301 -1.21 -7.69 9.02
N ILE A 302 -1.63 -8.70 9.78
CA ILE A 302 -3.02 -9.17 9.77
C ILE A 302 -3.98 -8.05 10.17
N LEU A 303 -3.68 -7.30 11.22
CA LEU A 303 -4.62 -6.32 11.80
C LEU A 303 -4.50 -4.92 11.20
N ALA A 304 -3.32 -4.53 10.76
CA ALA A 304 -3.04 -3.16 10.31
C ALA A 304 -2.56 -3.05 8.85
N GLY A 305 -2.35 -4.17 8.17
CA GLY A 305 -1.75 -4.22 6.82
C GLY A 305 -2.56 -3.50 5.74
N GLY A 306 -3.86 -3.30 5.96
CA GLY A 306 -4.69 -2.48 5.08
C GLY A 306 -4.19 -1.04 4.91
N ALA A 307 -3.47 -0.50 5.91
CA ALA A 307 -2.84 0.82 5.77
C ALA A 307 -1.75 0.83 4.71
N LEU A 308 -0.92 -0.22 4.67
CA LEU A 308 0.15 -0.34 3.67
C LEU A 308 -0.42 -0.41 2.25
N GLN A 309 -1.52 -1.15 2.08
CA GLN A 309 -2.24 -1.24 0.81
C GLN A 309 -2.86 0.10 0.41
N THR A 310 -3.49 0.80 1.36
CA THR A 310 -4.10 2.12 1.12
C THR A 310 -3.06 3.17 0.73
N ILE A 311 -1.90 3.21 1.41
CA ILE A 311 -0.81 4.13 1.06
C ILE A 311 -0.30 3.83 -0.35
N SER A 312 -0.18 2.55 -0.73
CA SER A 312 0.30 2.17 -2.06
C SER A 312 -0.66 2.59 -3.17
N THR A 313 -1.97 2.42 -2.97
CA THR A 313 -2.99 2.68 -4.02
C THR A 313 -3.44 4.15 -4.02
N LEU A 314 -4.09 4.59 -2.94
CA LEU A 314 -4.65 5.95 -2.83
C LEU A 314 -3.53 6.99 -2.71
N GLY A 315 -2.44 6.67 -1.99
CA GLY A 315 -1.30 7.57 -1.85
C GLY A 315 -0.59 7.84 -3.18
N GLY A 316 -0.39 6.81 -4.01
CA GLY A 316 0.17 6.96 -5.36
C GLY A 316 -0.70 7.87 -6.25
N MET A 317 -2.02 7.72 -6.18
CA MET A 317 -2.96 8.58 -6.93
C MET A 317 -2.88 10.04 -6.46
N LEU A 318 -3.00 10.29 -5.15
CA LEU A 318 -2.97 11.64 -4.59
C LEU A 318 -1.63 12.34 -4.91
N TYR A 319 -0.51 11.62 -4.83
CA TYR A 319 0.79 12.15 -5.23
C TYR A 319 0.85 12.47 -6.74
N GLY A 320 0.32 11.58 -7.59
CA GLY A 320 0.24 11.81 -9.03
C GLY A 320 -0.58 13.03 -9.40
N GLU A 321 -1.66 13.29 -8.67
CA GLU A 321 -2.52 14.46 -8.80
C GLU A 321 -1.93 15.73 -8.15
N ARG A 322 -0.78 15.64 -7.47
CA ARG A 322 -0.17 16.72 -6.69
C ARG A 322 -1.04 17.21 -5.53
N ASP A 323 -1.91 16.34 -5.02
CA ASP A 323 -2.71 16.60 -3.83
C ASP A 323 -1.93 16.22 -2.56
N PHE A 324 -0.91 17.02 -2.24
CA PHE A 324 -0.02 16.75 -1.10
C PHE A 324 -0.72 16.86 0.24
N TYR A 325 -1.73 17.73 0.31
CA TYR A 325 -2.54 17.88 1.51
C TYR A 325 -3.40 16.63 1.77
N GLY A 326 -4.13 16.15 0.78
CA GLY A 326 -4.89 14.91 0.86
C GLY A 326 -4.00 13.71 1.20
N LEU A 327 -2.81 13.65 0.61
CA LEU A 327 -1.82 12.62 0.89
C LEU A 327 -1.35 12.65 2.35
N GLN A 328 -1.00 13.81 2.89
CA GLN A 328 -0.57 13.97 4.28
C GLN A 328 -1.68 13.63 5.25
N ARG A 329 -2.92 14.03 4.93
CA ARG A 329 -4.09 13.73 5.75
C ARG A 329 -4.42 12.24 5.78
N MET A 330 -4.41 11.60 4.61
CA MET A 330 -4.57 10.14 4.50
C MET A 330 -3.53 9.42 5.37
N PHE A 331 -2.25 9.79 5.24
CA PHE A 331 -1.17 9.19 6.03
C PHE A 331 -1.37 9.39 7.54
N SER A 332 -1.72 10.60 7.96
CA SER A 332 -2.00 10.91 9.38
C SER A 332 -3.16 10.09 9.95
N LEU A 333 -4.25 9.92 9.18
CA LEU A 333 -5.40 9.09 9.57
C LEU A 333 -5.00 7.62 9.71
N LEU A 334 -4.28 7.08 8.73
CA LEU A 334 -3.81 5.69 8.75
C LEU A 334 -2.83 5.44 9.89
N ALA A 335 -1.88 6.35 10.11
CA ALA A 335 -0.98 6.29 11.25
C ALA A 335 -1.76 6.25 12.56
N LYS A 336 -2.73 7.16 12.76
CA LYS A 336 -3.56 7.20 13.96
C LYS A 336 -4.32 5.90 14.20
N TYR A 337 -4.95 5.32 13.17
CA TYR A 337 -5.71 4.08 13.31
C TYR A 337 -4.80 2.90 13.60
N THR A 338 -3.70 2.77 12.88
CA THR A 338 -2.79 1.63 13.05
C THR A 338 -1.99 1.70 14.34
N TYR A 339 -1.55 2.89 14.79
CA TYR A 339 -0.90 3.01 16.09
C TYR A 339 -1.84 2.72 17.26
N ALA A 340 -3.14 3.00 17.14
CA ALA A 340 -4.13 2.55 18.13
C ALA A 340 -4.19 1.01 18.18
N ILE A 341 -4.17 0.33 17.02
CA ILE A 341 -4.12 -1.13 16.95
C ILE A 341 -2.81 -1.65 17.56
N VAL A 342 -1.66 -1.08 17.19
CA VAL A 342 -0.34 -1.46 17.73
C VAL A 342 -0.32 -1.32 19.26
N ALA A 343 -0.86 -0.23 19.80
CA ALA A 343 -0.92 0.00 21.24
C ALA A 343 -1.75 -1.08 21.96
N VAL A 344 -2.89 -1.47 21.40
CA VAL A 344 -3.73 -2.55 21.95
C VAL A 344 -3.00 -3.89 21.91
N ILE A 345 -2.32 -4.21 20.79
CA ILE A 345 -1.53 -5.46 20.67
C ILE A 345 -0.41 -5.48 21.70
N VAL A 346 0.38 -4.40 21.78
CA VAL A 346 1.52 -4.31 22.72
C VAL A 346 1.02 -4.43 24.17
N ALA A 347 -0.04 -3.71 24.54
CA ALA A 347 -0.59 -3.78 25.90
C ALA A 347 -1.13 -5.18 26.23
N GLY A 348 -1.88 -5.80 25.32
CA GLY A 348 -2.42 -7.14 25.51
C GLY A 348 -1.31 -8.19 25.64
N LEU A 349 -0.34 -8.19 24.73
CA LEU A 349 0.77 -9.15 24.77
C LEU A 349 1.74 -8.88 25.94
N PHE A 350 1.85 -7.65 26.42
CA PHE A 350 2.64 -7.32 27.59
C PHE A 350 2.05 -7.96 28.85
N VAL A 351 0.72 -7.91 29.00
CA VAL A 351 0.01 -8.55 30.13
C VAL A 351 0.07 -10.08 30.02
N PHE A 352 -0.18 -10.63 28.83
CA PHE A 352 -0.27 -12.06 28.57
C PHE A 352 1.04 -12.68 28.05
N SER A 353 2.20 -12.04 28.29
CA SER A 353 3.48 -12.47 27.72
C SER A 353 3.85 -13.92 28.04
N ALA A 354 3.65 -14.37 29.28
CA ALA A 354 3.94 -15.75 29.67
C ALA A 354 3.02 -16.77 28.98
N ALA A 355 1.71 -16.46 28.88
CA ALA A 355 0.74 -17.34 28.20
C ALA A 355 1.04 -17.44 26.69
N PHE A 356 1.45 -16.32 26.07
CA PHE A 356 1.81 -16.29 24.66
C PHE A 356 3.07 -17.14 24.39
N LEU A 357 4.12 -17.00 25.21
CA LEU A 357 5.34 -17.80 25.09
C LEU A 357 5.05 -19.29 25.28
N ASN A 358 4.22 -19.65 26.29
CA ASN A 358 3.80 -21.03 26.51
C ASN A 358 3.09 -21.64 25.27
N SER A 359 2.28 -20.86 24.54
CA SER A 359 1.61 -21.34 23.32
C SER A 359 2.58 -21.72 22.19
N TYR A 360 3.81 -21.21 22.26
CA TYR A 360 4.92 -21.57 21.35
C TYR A 360 5.88 -22.63 21.94
N GLY A 361 5.49 -23.28 23.07
CA GLY A 361 6.30 -24.32 23.71
C GLY A 361 7.54 -23.82 24.42
N MET A 362 7.64 -22.49 24.64
CA MET A 362 8.77 -21.88 25.35
C MET A 362 8.49 -21.82 26.86
N THR A 363 9.46 -22.19 27.66
CA THR A 363 9.35 -22.04 29.13
C THR A 363 9.44 -20.54 29.49
N PRO A 364 8.42 -19.98 30.18
CA PRO A 364 8.39 -18.54 30.48
C PRO A 364 9.22 -18.22 31.75
N ASP A 365 10.52 -18.43 31.70
CA ASP A 365 11.45 -17.94 32.72
C ASP A 365 11.54 -16.40 32.70
N ALA A 366 12.06 -15.82 33.75
CA ALA A 366 12.09 -14.36 33.92
C ALA A 366 12.84 -13.66 32.78
N ASP A 367 13.96 -14.22 32.33
CA ASP A 367 14.77 -13.67 31.24
C ASP A 367 14.06 -13.71 29.91
N THR A 368 13.38 -14.80 29.58
CA THR A 368 12.61 -14.96 28.33
C THR A 368 11.40 -14.03 28.30
N VAL A 369 10.67 -13.89 29.42
CA VAL A 369 9.54 -12.95 29.53
C VAL A 369 10.03 -11.50 29.40
N MET A 370 11.16 -11.15 30.06
CA MET A 370 11.74 -9.82 29.94
C MET A 370 12.18 -9.53 28.51
N ALA A 371 12.87 -10.46 27.86
CA ALA A 371 13.28 -10.33 26.48
C ALA A 371 12.08 -10.13 25.54
N PHE A 372 11.03 -10.92 25.70
CA PHE A 372 9.81 -10.77 24.93
C PHE A 372 9.17 -9.40 25.13
N ARG A 373 9.09 -8.89 26.36
CA ARG A 373 8.58 -7.55 26.65
C ARG A 373 9.43 -6.45 26.01
N ILE A 374 10.77 -6.58 26.00
CA ILE A 374 11.65 -5.64 25.28
C ILE A 374 11.33 -5.67 23.76
N MET A 375 11.14 -6.86 23.19
CA MET A 375 10.77 -7.01 21.78
C MET A 375 9.42 -6.34 21.44
N LEU A 376 8.44 -6.36 22.36
CA LEU A 376 7.17 -5.67 22.17
C LEU A 376 7.35 -4.16 21.97
N PHE A 377 8.31 -3.53 22.65
CA PHE A 377 8.62 -2.11 22.47
C PHE A 377 9.24 -1.79 21.11
N SER A 378 9.75 -2.77 20.38
CA SER A 378 10.22 -2.58 19.00
C SER A 378 9.07 -2.47 17.98
N LEU A 379 7.89 -3.00 18.27
CA LEU A 379 6.76 -3.08 17.34
C LEU A 379 6.27 -1.70 16.82
N PRO A 380 6.16 -0.65 17.64
CA PRO A 380 5.80 0.69 17.12
C PRO A 380 6.81 1.21 16.09
N PHE A 381 8.11 0.97 16.29
CA PHE A 381 9.16 1.40 15.36
C PHE A 381 9.21 0.54 14.10
N LEU A 382 9.03 -0.78 14.25
CA LEU A 382 8.85 -1.71 13.13
C LEU A 382 7.70 -1.27 12.23
N TRP A 383 6.56 -0.92 12.85
CA TRP A 383 5.40 -0.44 12.11
C TRP A 383 5.66 0.91 11.43
N LEU A 384 6.39 1.82 12.11
CA LEU A 384 6.83 3.08 11.50
C LEU A 384 7.69 2.84 10.24
N ASN A 385 8.63 1.91 10.31
CA ASN A 385 9.48 1.54 9.18
C ASN A 385 8.65 1.02 7.99
N ASP A 386 7.68 0.12 8.24
CA ASP A 386 6.78 -0.40 7.20
C ASP A 386 5.93 0.75 6.57
N LEU A 387 5.38 1.67 7.39
CA LEU A 387 4.62 2.84 6.91
C LEU A 387 5.50 3.80 6.09
N LEU A 388 6.71 4.13 6.60
CA LEU A 388 7.66 5.01 5.92
C LEU A 388 8.09 4.45 4.57
N ALA A 389 8.43 3.16 4.51
CA ALA A 389 8.83 2.51 3.27
C ALA A 389 7.73 2.61 2.19
N ARG A 390 6.47 2.40 2.56
CA ARG A 390 5.32 2.53 1.65
C ARG A 390 5.07 3.99 1.25
N PHE A 391 5.16 4.90 2.20
CA PHE A 391 5.01 6.33 1.93
C PHE A 391 6.07 6.84 0.95
N TYR A 392 7.35 6.55 1.18
CA TYR A 392 8.42 6.94 0.26
C TYR A 392 8.24 6.37 -1.15
N THR A 393 7.74 5.14 -1.25
CA THR A 393 7.41 4.56 -2.56
C THR A 393 6.28 5.32 -3.25
N SER A 394 5.23 5.70 -2.52
CA SER A 394 4.07 6.41 -3.07
C SER A 394 4.40 7.84 -3.53
N VAL A 395 5.35 8.52 -2.85
CA VAL A 395 5.83 9.87 -3.21
C VAL A 395 7.04 9.86 -4.13
N GLN A 396 7.31 8.74 -4.81
CA GLN A 396 8.42 8.56 -5.74
C GLN A 396 9.83 8.81 -5.16
N ARG A 397 9.99 8.76 -3.84
CA ARG A 397 11.29 8.78 -3.16
C ARG A 397 11.84 7.36 -2.96
N GLN A 398 11.85 6.53 -4.02
CA GLN A 398 12.23 5.12 -3.96
C GLN A 398 13.61 4.89 -3.37
N ARG A 399 14.56 5.80 -3.60
CA ARG A 399 15.90 5.71 -3.01
C ARG A 399 15.87 5.69 -1.48
N LEU A 400 14.98 6.47 -0.86
CA LEU A 400 14.79 6.46 0.60
C LEU A 400 14.12 5.19 1.08
N SER A 401 13.11 4.68 0.35
CA SER A 401 12.49 3.40 0.67
C SER A 401 13.48 2.25 0.59
N VAL A 402 14.28 2.18 -0.49
CA VAL A 402 15.32 1.15 -0.65
C VAL A 402 16.39 1.28 0.44
N LEU A 403 16.85 2.49 0.76
CA LEU A 403 17.80 2.73 1.83
C LEU A 403 17.25 2.24 3.18
N LEU A 404 16.02 2.64 3.54
CA LEU A 404 15.37 2.22 4.78
C LEU A 404 15.31 0.70 4.90
N LEU A 405 14.82 0.02 3.84
CA LEU A 405 14.67 -1.43 3.83
C LEU A 405 16.03 -2.15 3.87
N THR A 406 17.05 -1.61 3.20
CA THR A 406 18.41 -2.16 3.25
C THR A 406 19.03 -1.98 4.63
N LEU A 407 18.87 -0.80 5.25
CA LEU A 407 19.34 -0.56 6.62
C LEU A 407 18.64 -1.50 7.61
N GLN A 408 17.30 -1.60 7.54
CA GLN A 408 16.49 -2.41 8.45
C GLN A 408 16.78 -3.92 8.30
N ASN A 409 16.73 -4.42 7.07
CA ASN A 409 16.76 -5.86 6.84
C ASN A 409 18.17 -6.43 6.72
N VAL A 410 19.18 -5.64 6.36
CA VAL A 410 20.54 -6.14 6.12
C VAL A 410 21.57 -5.46 7.03
N VAL A 411 21.79 -4.15 6.84
CA VAL A 411 22.94 -3.47 7.43
C VAL A 411 22.85 -3.46 8.97
N PHE A 412 21.82 -2.85 9.52
CA PHE A 412 21.66 -2.75 10.97
C PHE A 412 21.36 -4.11 11.59
N LYS A 413 20.61 -4.95 10.87
CA LYS A 413 20.28 -6.29 11.35
C LYS A 413 21.52 -7.13 11.58
N ILE A 414 22.47 -7.16 10.63
CA ILE A 414 23.71 -7.91 10.74
C ILE A 414 24.69 -7.19 11.68
N LEU A 415 24.88 -5.87 11.52
CA LEU A 415 25.80 -5.10 12.35
C LEU A 415 25.48 -5.21 13.84
N PHE A 416 24.22 -4.95 14.20
CA PHE A 416 23.82 -4.99 15.61
C PHE A 416 23.75 -6.43 16.15
N LEU A 417 23.53 -7.43 15.29
CA LEU A 417 23.65 -8.83 15.71
C LEU A 417 25.11 -9.16 16.04
N LEU A 418 26.07 -8.73 15.24
CA LEU A 418 27.49 -8.91 15.56
C LEU A 418 27.92 -8.19 16.85
N LEU A 419 27.39 -6.97 17.09
CA LEU A 419 27.59 -6.26 18.34
C LEU A 419 26.94 -6.99 19.52
N CYS A 420 25.75 -7.55 19.35
CA CYS A 420 25.09 -8.38 20.34
C CYS A 420 25.93 -9.61 20.68
N VAL A 421 26.44 -10.32 19.70
CA VAL A 421 27.35 -11.47 19.87
C VAL A 421 28.63 -11.05 20.61
N ALA A 422 29.22 -9.91 20.25
CA ALA A 422 30.38 -9.38 20.95
C ALA A 422 30.07 -9.05 22.44
N ALA A 423 28.89 -8.47 22.71
CA ALA A 423 28.46 -8.20 24.09
C ALA A 423 28.25 -9.48 24.91
N ILE A 424 27.67 -10.52 24.31
CA ILE A 424 27.52 -11.84 24.96
C ILE A 424 28.88 -12.44 25.26
N SER A 425 29.83 -12.43 24.33
CA SER A 425 31.12 -13.09 24.44
C SER A 425 32.10 -12.31 25.33
N GLN A 426 32.12 -10.98 25.24
CA GLN A 426 33.11 -10.13 25.92
C GLN A 426 32.61 -9.56 27.25
N LEU A 427 31.33 -9.18 27.35
CA LEU A 427 30.72 -8.55 28.50
C LEU A 427 29.92 -9.53 29.37
N HIS A 428 29.88 -10.82 28.97
CA HIS A 428 29.11 -11.87 29.64
C HIS A 428 27.61 -11.51 29.84
N TRP A 429 27.03 -10.79 28.90
CA TRP A 429 25.60 -10.49 28.92
C TRP A 429 24.78 -11.77 28.78
N SER A 430 23.61 -11.80 29.44
CA SER A 430 22.62 -12.84 29.20
C SER A 430 22.20 -12.84 27.73
N SER A 431 22.31 -14.00 27.09
CA SER A 431 22.11 -14.14 25.63
C SER A 431 20.70 -13.79 25.19
N ILE A 432 19.68 -14.11 25.99
CA ILE A 432 18.27 -13.93 25.66
C ILE A 432 17.88 -12.44 25.67
N PRO A 433 18.10 -11.65 26.73
CA PRO A 433 17.86 -10.20 26.72
C PRO A 433 18.68 -9.46 25.64
N ALA A 434 19.91 -9.90 25.35
CA ALA A 434 20.74 -9.29 24.33
C ALA A 434 20.13 -9.39 22.94
N VAL A 435 19.52 -10.54 22.59
CA VAL A 435 18.77 -10.71 21.33
C VAL A 435 17.58 -9.76 21.25
N ALA A 436 16.87 -9.54 22.36
CA ALA A 436 15.75 -8.60 22.39
C ALA A 436 16.21 -7.14 22.19
N CYS A 437 17.31 -6.74 22.83
CA CYS A 437 17.93 -5.42 22.66
C CYS A 437 18.41 -5.22 21.22
N TRP A 438 18.95 -6.26 20.59
CA TRP A 438 19.30 -6.24 19.17
C TRP A 438 18.09 -5.93 18.30
N CYS A 439 16.96 -6.64 18.45
CA CYS A 439 15.73 -6.39 17.69
C CYS A 439 15.24 -4.93 17.88
N LEU A 440 15.21 -4.44 19.13
CA LEU A 440 14.80 -3.07 19.42
C LEU A 440 15.73 -2.04 18.76
N SER A 441 17.05 -2.24 18.83
CA SER A 441 18.04 -1.32 18.24
C SER A 441 17.90 -1.21 16.74
N VAL A 442 17.68 -2.31 16.04
CA VAL A 442 17.45 -2.32 14.59
C VAL A 442 16.24 -1.47 14.22
N GLU A 443 15.11 -1.72 14.87
CA GLU A 443 13.86 -1.04 14.50
C GLU A 443 13.85 0.44 14.91
N LEU A 444 14.46 0.80 16.02
CA LEU A 444 14.55 2.18 16.52
C LEU A 444 15.50 3.03 15.69
N LEU A 445 16.68 2.52 15.33
CA LEU A 445 17.73 3.31 14.68
C LEU A 445 17.50 3.45 13.17
N THR A 446 16.77 2.53 12.55
CA THR A 446 16.46 2.58 11.11
C THR A 446 15.70 3.86 10.71
N PRO A 447 14.55 4.20 11.32
CA PRO A 447 13.82 5.39 10.91
C PRO A 447 14.61 6.67 11.24
N VAL A 448 15.35 6.70 12.36
CA VAL A 448 16.19 7.85 12.72
C VAL A 448 17.26 8.09 11.66
N ALA A 449 18.00 7.05 11.27
CA ALA A 449 19.03 7.16 10.23
C ALA A 449 18.44 7.60 8.89
N THR A 450 17.28 7.06 8.52
CA THR A 450 16.60 7.38 7.25
C THR A 450 16.10 8.83 7.24
N LEU A 451 15.48 9.30 8.32
CA LEU A 451 14.98 10.68 8.44
C LEU A 451 16.13 11.70 8.48
N LEU A 452 17.25 11.37 9.14
CA LEU A 452 18.45 12.22 9.11
C LEU A 452 19.04 12.31 7.71
N TRP A 453 19.11 11.18 6.99
CA TRP A 453 19.55 11.14 5.60
C TRP A 453 18.62 11.95 4.69
N GLU A 454 17.31 11.80 4.85
CA GLU A 454 16.30 12.56 4.10
C GLU A 454 16.49 14.06 4.29
N LYS A 455 16.56 14.50 5.57
CA LYS A 455 16.77 15.92 5.90
C LYS A 455 18.06 16.47 5.28
N ARG A 456 19.14 15.67 5.28
CA ARG A 456 20.42 16.08 4.70
C ARG A 456 20.38 16.18 3.17
N THR A 457 19.66 15.26 2.51
CA THR A 457 19.66 15.14 1.03
C THR A 457 18.63 16.03 0.37
N TYR A 458 17.44 16.15 0.97
CA TYR A 458 16.29 16.86 0.40
C TYR A 458 15.98 18.16 1.13
N HIS A 459 16.68 18.49 2.20
CA HIS A 459 16.48 19.65 3.07
C HIS A 459 15.08 19.73 3.73
N ASN A 460 14.21 18.77 3.45
CA ASN A 460 12.89 18.62 4.05
C ASN A 460 12.64 17.15 4.43
N ILE A 461 11.62 16.92 5.25
CA ILE A 461 11.14 15.60 5.63
C ILE A 461 9.73 15.45 5.03
N ALA A 462 9.56 14.55 4.06
CA ALA A 462 8.32 14.43 3.28
C ALA A 462 7.06 14.20 4.12
N ILE A 463 7.18 13.46 5.24
CA ILE A 463 6.06 13.23 6.16
C ILE A 463 5.61 14.50 6.88
N LEU A 464 6.55 15.40 7.22
CA LEU A 464 6.25 16.65 7.92
C LEU A 464 5.74 17.74 6.97
N GLY A 465 6.03 17.64 5.68
CA GLY A 465 5.57 18.55 4.65
C GLY A 465 6.18 18.19 3.30
N LEU A 466 5.34 17.84 2.35
CA LEU A 466 5.70 17.73 0.94
C LEU A 466 5.67 19.10 0.26
N GLU A 467 5.69 20.17 1.06
CA GLU A 467 5.70 21.52 0.51
C GLU A 467 6.88 21.68 -0.43
N ASP A 468 6.55 21.70 -1.68
CA ASP A 468 7.46 22.05 -2.75
C ASP A 468 7.91 23.50 -2.55
N GLN A 469 9.16 23.77 -2.86
CA GLN A 469 9.76 25.11 -2.74
C GLN A 469 9.19 26.11 -3.75
N THR A 470 8.23 25.70 -4.59
CA THR A 470 7.47 26.59 -5.45
C THR A 470 6.34 27.24 -4.64
N GLU A 471 6.23 28.57 -4.73
CA GLU A 471 5.11 29.35 -4.18
C GLU A 471 3.79 28.86 -4.78
N ARG A 472 3.19 27.84 -4.15
CA ARG A 472 1.92 27.29 -4.55
C ARG A 472 0.85 27.72 -3.55
N THR A 473 -0.15 28.39 -4.06
CA THR A 473 -1.32 28.70 -3.25
C THR A 473 -2.41 27.66 -3.56
N CYS A 474 -2.80 26.91 -2.56
CA CYS A 474 -3.86 25.90 -2.66
C CYS A 474 -5.01 26.25 -1.73
N HIS A 475 -6.21 26.28 -2.26
CA HIS A 475 -7.44 26.45 -1.48
C HIS A 475 -8.40 25.28 -1.79
N THR A 476 -8.80 24.56 -0.74
CA THR A 476 -9.69 23.40 -0.88
C THR A 476 -10.91 23.58 0.03
N PHE A 477 -12.08 23.41 -0.52
CA PHE A 477 -13.33 23.41 0.22
C PHE A 477 -14.26 22.31 -0.28
N SER A 478 -15.21 21.92 0.57
CA SER A 478 -16.20 20.89 0.23
C SER A 478 -17.61 21.44 0.45
N ILE A 479 -18.50 21.04 -0.44
CA ILE A 479 -19.93 21.32 -0.33
C ILE A 479 -20.70 20.01 -0.25
N THR A 480 -21.84 20.02 0.42
CA THR A 480 -22.79 18.90 0.35
C THR A 480 -23.51 18.91 -0.98
N GLY A 481 -24.03 17.75 -1.42
CA GLY A 481 -24.80 17.63 -2.66
C GLY A 481 -26.18 18.31 -2.63
N GLU A 482 -26.37 19.33 -1.80
CA GLU A 482 -27.60 20.10 -1.69
C GLU A 482 -27.48 21.40 -2.48
N ARG A 483 -28.48 21.72 -3.30
CA ARG A 483 -28.50 22.92 -4.15
C ARG A 483 -28.33 24.24 -3.38
N GLU A 484 -28.78 24.29 -2.13
CA GLU A 484 -28.70 25.48 -1.26
C GLU A 484 -27.26 25.90 -0.96
N ASN A 485 -26.32 24.96 -0.97
CA ASN A 485 -24.92 25.19 -0.63
C ASN A 485 -24.05 25.61 -1.84
N VAL A 486 -24.62 25.62 -3.05
CA VAL A 486 -23.88 25.97 -4.28
C VAL A 486 -23.48 27.45 -4.29
N ALA A 487 -24.29 28.34 -3.70
CA ALA A 487 -23.99 29.77 -3.58
C ALA A 487 -22.68 30.05 -2.77
N ASP A 488 -22.25 29.12 -1.93
CA ASP A 488 -20.98 29.25 -1.20
C ASP A 488 -19.76 29.18 -2.13
N ILE A 489 -19.87 28.51 -3.30
CA ILE A 489 -18.81 28.39 -4.30
C ILE A 489 -18.37 29.77 -4.78
N HIS A 490 -19.32 30.62 -5.14
CA HIS A 490 -19.04 31.96 -5.64
C HIS A 490 -18.19 32.76 -4.64
N ARG A 491 -18.57 32.74 -3.38
CA ARG A 491 -17.87 33.46 -2.32
C ARG A 491 -16.44 32.95 -2.12
N GLU A 492 -16.24 31.63 -2.10
CA GLU A 492 -14.93 31.01 -1.90
C GLU A 492 -13.99 31.30 -3.07
N ILE A 493 -14.49 31.22 -4.31
CA ILE A 493 -13.72 31.50 -5.52
C ILE A 493 -13.35 32.98 -5.62
N GLU A 494 -14.32 33.88 -5.42
CA GLU A 494 -14.07 35.32 -5.49
C GLU A 494 -13.03 35.75 -4.45
N GLN A 495 -13.15 35.23 -3.23
CA GLN A 495 -12.20 35.48 -2.17
C GLN A 495 -10.79 34.99 -2.51
N PHE A 496 -10.66 33.76 -3.05
CA PHE A 496 -9.38 33.20 -3.49
C PHE A 496 -8.75 34.04 -4.60
N CYS A 497 -9.53 34.42 -5.61
CA CYS A 497 -9.06 35.23 -6.74
C CYS A 497 -8.57 36.60 -6.28
N ARG A 498 -9.33 37.25 -5.38
CA ARG A 498 -8.94 38.56 -4.81
C ARG A 498 -7.65 38.51 -4.01
N GLN A 499 -7.44 37.43 -3.23
CA GLN A 499 -6.23 37.27 -2.41
C GLN A 499 -4.98 37.00 -3.25
N ASN A 500 -5.13 36.38 -4.42
CA ASN A 500 -4.03 35.97 -5.28
C ASN A 500 -3.85 36.88 -6.50
N GLY A 501 -4.51 38.05 -6.53
CA GLY A 501 -4.34 39.03 -7.61
C GLY A 501 -4.90 38.58 -8.97
N ILE A 502 -5.81 37.60 -8.98
CA ILE A 502 -6.49 37.15 -10.20
C ILE A 502 -7.51 38.21 -10.61
N PRO A 503 -7.58 38.61 -11.88
CA PRO A 503 -8.54 39.63 -12.35
C PRO A 503 -9.98 39.29 -11.94
N HIS A 504 -10.71 40.29 -11.43
CA HIS A 504 -12.07 40.11 -10.90
C HIS A 504 -13.03 39.50 -11.92
N ASN A 505 -12.96 39.91 -13.17
CA ASN A 505 -13.77 39.34 -14.25
C ASN A 505 -13.52 37.84 -14.45
N LYS A 506 -12.25 37.38 -14.43
CA LYS A 506 -11.91 35.94 -14.50
C LYS A 506 -12.46 35.19 -13.29
N GLY A 507 -12.36 35.76 -12.10
CA GLY A 507 -12.88 35.17 -10.86
C GLY A 507 -14.41 34.99 -10.89
N VAL A 508 -15.15 36.00 -11.32
CA VAL A 508 -16.62 35.95 -11.43
C VAL A 508 -17.05 34.90 -12.46
N PHE A 509 -16.42 34.92 -13.66
CA PHE A 509 -16.77 33.94 -14.70
C PHE A 509 -16.45 32.51 -14.27
N LEU A 510 -15.33 32.30 -13.58
CA LEU A 510 -14.97 30.99 -13.03
C LEU A 510 -16.00 30.53 -11.98
N ALA A 511 -16.44 31.44 -11.09
CA ALA A 511 -17.43 31.11 -10.07
C ALA A 511 -18.75 30.66 -10.69
N ILE A 512 -19.29 31.40 -11.66
CA ILE A 512 -20.53 31.06 -12.37
C ILE A 512 -20.39 29.69 -13.07
N ALA A 513 -19.27 29.49 -13.77
CA ALA A 513 -19.04 28.25 -14.50
C ALA A 513 -18.87 27.02 -13.59
N LEU A 514 -18.26 27.19 -12.41
CA LEU A 514 -18.13 26.12 -11.43
C LEU A 514 -19.45 25.85 -10.68
N GLU A 515 -20.23 26.87 -10.38
CA GLU A 515 -21.60 26.69 -9.85
C GLU A 515 -22.43 25.82 -10.78
N GLU A 516 -22.40 26.11 -12.09
CA GLU A 516 -23.12 25.32 -13.11
C GLU A 516 -22.62 23.88 -13.19
N ALA A 517 -21.30 23.69 -13.23
CA ALA A 517 -20.72 22.35 -13.26
C ALA A 517 -21.13 21.51 -12.03
N VAL A 518 -21.20 22.14 -10.87
CA VAL A 518 -21.64 21.50 -9.63
C VAL A 518 -23.15 21.21 -9.64
N LEU A 519 -23.97 22.15 -10.12
CA LEU A 519 -25.41 21.94 -10.28
C LEU A 519 -25.70 20.76 -11.24
N ASN A 520 -24.92 20.62 -12.30
CA ASN A 520 -25.01 19.47 -13.22
C ASN A 520 -24.64 18.16 -12.52
N ILE A 521 -23.61 18.14 -11.66
CA ILE A 521 -23.27 16.98 -10.85
C ILE A 521 -24.44 16.60 -9.93
N ILE A 522 -25.01 17.57 -9.23
CA ILE A 522 -26.13 17.36 -8.30
C ILE A 522 -27.39 16.93 -9.03
N GLY A 523 -27.69 17.56 -10.18
CA GLY A 523 -28.90 17.28 -10.95
C GLY A 523 -28.89 15.90 -11.63
N HIS A 524 -27.71 15.40 -11.99
CA HIS A 524 -27.56 14.11 -12.67
C HIS A 524 -27.39 12.92 -11.70
N ASN A 525 -27.28 13.16 -10.43
CA ASN A 525 -27.04 12.13 -9.42
C ASN A 525 -28.12 12.17 -8.33
N ASP A 526 -28.81 11.06 -8.11
CA ASP A 526 -29.78 10.91 -7.02
C ASP A 526 -29.15 11.02 -5.62
N HIS A 527 -27.85 10.69 -5.50
CA HIS A 527 -27.09 10.70 -4.26
C HIS A 527 -25.64 11.13 -4.49
N VAL A 528 -25.34 12.39 -4.22
CA VAL A 528 -23.98 12.91 -4.06
C VAL A 528 -23.85 13.39 -2.62
N ASP A 529 -23.02 12.72 -1.83
CA ASP A 529 -22.86 13.09 -0.42
C ASP A 529 -22.05 14.39 -0.29
N MET A 530 -20.94 14.46 -1.04
CA MET A 530 -19.97 15.55 -0.94
C MET A 530 -19.32 15.83 -2.29
N ILE A 531 -19.02 17.08 -2.54
CA ILE A 531 -18.23 17.56 -3.68
C ILE A 531 -17.06 18.36 -3.13
N ASP A 532 -15.83 17.93 -3.43
CA ASP A 532 -14.60 18.63 -3.05
C ASP A 532 -14.12 19.49 -4.22
N ILE A 533 -13.86 20.77 -3.98
CA ILE A 533 -13.31 21.71 -4.96
C ILE A 533 -11.94 22.16 -4.47
N CYS A 534 -10.93 22.06 -5.34
CA CYS A 534 -9.57 22.49 -5.07
C CYS A 534 -9.14 23.51 -6.13
N LEU A 535 -8.71 24.69 -5.67
CA LEU A 535 -8.10 25.75 -6.47
C LEU A 535 -6.62 25.73 -6.19
N LEU A 536 -5.80 25.50 -7.21
CA LEU A 536 -4.34 25.45 -7.11
C LEU A 536 -3.72 26.44 -8.09
N LEU A 537 -2.97 27.42 -7.56
CA LEU A 537 -2.18 28.34 -8.36
C LEU A 537 -0.75 27.80 -8.47
N GLU A 538 -0.30 27.52 -9.68
CA GLU A 538 1.01 26.93 -9.98
C GLU A 538 1.59 27.57 -11.25
N GLU A 539 2.80 28.14 -11.16
CA GLU A 539 3.56 28.68 -12.30
C GLU A 539 2.76 29.65 -13.21
N GLY A 540 1.84 30.43 -12.64
CA GLY A 540 0.97 31.35 -13.39
C GLY A 540 -0.30 30.73 -13.93
N ASP A 541 -0.51 29.41 -13.80
CA ASP A 541 -1.73 28.72 -14.16
C ASP A 541 -2.62 28.48 -12.94
N LEU A 542 -3.93 28.65 -13.12
CA LEU A 542 -4.95 28.25 -12.14
C LEU A 542 -5.49 26.87 -12.51
N ILE A 543 -5.21 25.89 -11.66
CA ILE A 543 -5.75 24.55 -11.78
C ILE A 543 -6.95 24.42 -10.83
N VAL A 544 -8.09 24.08 -11.40
CA VAL A 544 -9.32 23.81 -10.66
C VAL A 544 -9.63 22.32 -10.72
N ARG A 545 -9.87 21.71 -9.59
CA ARG A 545 -10.25 20.29 -9.50
C ARG A 545 -11.56 20.15 -8.78
N ILE A 546 -12.51 19.43 -9.38
CA ILE A 546 -13.79 19.05 -8.80
C ILE A 546 -13.76 17.53 -8.60
N ARG A 547 -14.00 17.06 -7.40
CA ARG A 547 -14.16 15.64 -7.07
C ARG A 547 -15.52 15.39 -6.47
N ASP A 548 -16.17 14.32 -6.91
CA ASP A 548 -17.42 13.85 -6.31
C ASP A 548 -17.45 12.32 -6.24
N ASN A 549 -18.34 11.78 -5.42
CA ASN A 549 -18.55 10.34 -5.25
C ASN A 549 -19.82 9.82 -5.93
N GLY A 550 -20.41 10.61 -6.83
CA GLY A 550 -21.62 10.27 -7.57
C GLY A 550 -21.45 9.20 -8.66
N ALA A 551 -22.48 8.98 -9.44
CA ALA A 551 -22.43 8.14 -10.64
C ALA A 551 -21.39 8.66 -11.67
N PRO A 552 -20.92 7.83 -12.63
CA PRO A 552 -20.03 8.30 -13.69
C PRO A 552 -20.67 9.41 -14.50
N PHE A 553 -20.19 10.63 -14.36
CA PHE A 553 -20.74 11.79 -15.03
C PHE A 553 -19.66 12.84 -15.28
N ASP A 554 -19.54 13.30 -16.52
CA ASP A 554 -18.67 14.42 -16.90
C ASP A 554 -19.50 15.71 -16.94
N PRO A 555 -19.36 16.60 -15.94
CA PRO A 555 -20.17 17.81 -15.86
C PRO A 555 -19.90 18.81 -16.98
N LEU A 556 -18.79 18.64 -17.72
CA LEU A 556 -18.37 19.55 -18.80
C LEU A 556 -18.83 19.08 -20.18
N ALA A 557 -19.22 17.82 -20.31
CA ALA A 557 -19.71 17.25 -21.58
C ALA A 557 -21.25 17.26 -21.65
N PHE A 558 -21.92 17.57 -20.56
CA PHE A 558 -23.38 17.54 -20.48
C PHE A 558 -23.95 18.94 -20.76
N VAL A 559 -24.78 19.04 -21.79
CA VAL A 559 -25.61 20.20 -22.11
C VAL A 559 -27.04 19.69 -22.18
N ASP A 560 -27.94 20.30 -21.41
CA ASP A 560 -29.35 20.00 -21.50
C ASP A 560 -29.92 20.74 -22.71
N ASP A 561 -30.43 20.03 -23.73
CA ASP A 561 -30.90 20.55 -25.02
C ASP A 561 -32.02 21.59 -24.90
N GLY A 562 -32.49 21.94 -23.72
CA GLY A 562 -33.56 22.89 -23.46
C GLY A 562 -33.16 24.16 -22.68
N ASP A 563 -31.95 24.23 -22.10
CA ASP A 563 -31.56 25.36 -21.26
C ASP A 563 -30.43 26.20 -21.88
N ILE A 564 -30.81 27.31 -22.50
CA ILE A 564 -29.91 28.27 -23.17
C ILE A 564 -28.91 28.90 -22.17
N LEU A 565 -29.28 29.05 -20.88
CA LEU A 565 -28.40 29.60 -19.86
C LEU A 565 -27.30 28.60 -19.50
N GLN A 566 -27.63 27.34 -19.39
CA GLN A 566 -26.70 26.26 -19.11
C GLN A 566 -25.68 26.08 -20.24
N GLU A 567 -26.14 26.11 -21.51
CA GLU A 567 -25.26 26.07 -22.70
C GLU A 567 -24.26 27.25 -22.70
N ASN A 568 -24.71 28.45 -22.35
CA ASN A 568 -23.87 29.63 -22.26
C ASN A 568 -22.83 29.52 -21.13
N ASN A 569 -23.20 28.99 -19.95
CA ASN A 569 -22.29 28.87 -18.81
C ASN A 569 -21.22 27.79 -19.03
N ILE A 570 -21.55 26.66 -19.64
CA ILE A 570 -20.57 25.63 -20.02
C ILE A 570 -19.65 26.15 -21.13
N SER A 571 -20.20 26.85 -22.14
CA SER A 571 -19.41 27.46 -23.20
C SER A 571 -18.45 28.53 -22.66
N LEU A 572 -18.85 29.22 -21.59
CA LEU A 572 -17.99 30.17 -20.87
C LEU A 572 -16.81 29.45 -20.22
N LEU A 573 -17.06 28.31 -19.55
CA LEU A 573 -16.01 27.49 -18.95
C LEU A 573 -15.03 26.97 -20.01
N GLU A 574 -15.53 26.56 -21.18
CA GLU A 574 -14.69 26.13 -22.30
C GLU A 574 -13.80 27.24 -22.85
N ARG A 575 -14.29 28.48 -22.89
CA ARG A 575 -13.50 29.66 -23.31
C ARG A 575 -12.45 30.08 -22.31
N LEU A 576 -12.71 29.85 -21.00
CA LEU A 576 -11.78 30.18 -19.92
C LEU A 576 -10.70 29.11 -19.72
N THR A 577 -10.93 27.90 -20.24
CA THR A 577 -10.11 26.72 -19.91
C THR A 577 -9.22 26.35 -21.08
N ASP A 578 -7.90 26.35 -20.85
CA ASP A 578 -6.91 25.89 -21.84
C ASP A 578 -6.89 24.37 -21.95
N GLN A 579 -7.10 23.66 -20.85
CA GLN A 579 -7.15 22.21 -20.80
C GLN A 579 -8.23 21.73 -19.85
N LYS A 580 -9.03 20.78 -20.31
CA LYS A 580 -10.04 20.10 -19.50
C LYS A 580 -9.80 18.59 -19.53
N ALA A 581 -10.02 17.92 -18.42
CA ALA A 581 -9.94 16.47 -18.33
C ALA A 581 -10.93 15.94 -17.29
N TYR A 582 -11.68 14.93 -17.68
CA TYR A 582 -12.50 14.13 -16.81
C TYR A 582 -11.88 12.74 -16.67
N THR A 583 -11.79 12.25 -15.45
CA THR A 583 -11.35 10.89 -15.14
C THR A 583 -12.18 10.33 -14.01
N ARG A 584 -12.48 9.02 -14.06
CA ARG A 584 -13.05 8.31 -12.93
C ARG A 584 -12.03 7.34 -12.38
N ILE A 585 -11.62 7.56 -11.15
CA ILE A 585 -10.59 6.77 -10.48
C ILE A 585 -11.10 6.40 -9.09
N MET A 586 -11.00 5.14 -8.68
CA MET A 586 -11.40 4.67 -7.35
C MET A 586 -12.84 5.04 -6.96
N ASN A 587 -13.74 5.01 -7.93
CA ASN A 587 -15.15 5.42 -7.79
C ASN A 587 -15.35 6.89 -7.39
N MET A 588 -14.40 7.73 -7.70
CA MET A 588 -14.50 9.19 -7.63
C MET A 588 -14.48 9.76 -9.04
N ASN A 589 -15.37 10.65 -9.34
CA ASN A 589 -15.28 11.51 -10.50
C ASN A 589 -14.24 12.58 -10.19
N ASN A 590 -13.37 12.88 -11.13
CA ASN A 590 -12.35 13.90 -10.99
C ASN A 590 -12.28 14.71 -12.26
N THR A 591 -12.82 15.92 -12.20
CA THR A 591 -12.83 16.90 -13.29
C THR A 591 -11.75 17.93 -13.00
N VAL A 592 -10.84 18.16 -13.92
CA VAL A 592 -9.74 19.10 -13.73
C VAL A 592 -9.69 20.06 -14.90
N LEU A 593 -9.56 21.34 -14.58
CA LEU A 593 -9.50 22.47 -15.48
C LEU A 593 -8.16 23.18 -15.28
N SER A 594 -7.49 23.58 -16.33
CA SER A 594 -6.31 24.43 -16.28
C SER A 594 -6.60 25.73 -17.03
N ILE A 595 -6.38 26.85 -16.38
CA ILE A 595 -6.66 28.20 -16.85
C ILE A 595 -5.37 29.01 -16.79
N LYS A 596 -4.86 29.45 -17.91
CA LYS A 596 -3.70 30.34 -17.96
C LYS A 596 -4.07 31.73 -17.47
N LEU A 597 -3.31 32.23 -16.52
CA LEU A 597 -3.49 33.60 -15.98
C LEU A 597 -2.65 34.62 -16.73
N GLU A 598 -1.51 34.20 -17.31
CA GLU A 598 -0.65 35.05 -18.14
C GLU A 598 -1.22 35.21 -19.53
N GLY A 599 -1.63 36.42 -19.88
CA GLY A 599 -2.20 36.79 -21.21
C GLY A 599 -2.90 38.13 -21.26
N ALA A 600 -3.03 38.85 -20.15
CA ALA A 600 -3.78 40.11 -20.07
C ALA A 600 -2.88 41.34 -19.80
N GLN A 601 -1.69 41.44 -20.46
CA GLN A 601 -0.92 42.68 -20.46
C GLN A 601 -0.90 43.39 -21.84
N ASN A 602 -1.69 42.95 -22.80
CA ASN A 602 -1.85 43.69 -24.07
C ASN A 602 -3.30 43.56 -24.58
N GLU A 603 -4.22 44.32 -23.97
CA GLU A 603 -5.38 44.91 -24.64
C GLU A 603 -5.90 46.07 -23.79
#